data_0c78b03dda804cb5df0b2e044077dc3a
#
_entry.id   0c78b03dda804cb5df0b2e044077dc3a
#
_cell.length_a   1.000
_cell.length_b   1.000
_cell.length_c   1.000
_cell.angle_alpha   90.00
_cell.angle_beta   90.00
_cell.angle_gamma   90.00
#
_symmetry.space_group_name_H-M   'P 1'
#
loop_
_entity.id
_entity.type
_entity.pdbx_description
1 polymer ?
#
loop_
_entity_poly.entity_id
_entity_poly.type
_entity_poly.pdbx_seq_one_letter_code
_entity_poly.pdbx_strand_id
1 'polypeptide(L)'
;GGLFEIWNTDGSGFDTKSKTDRADIDILLSPVKSGTKFRYFQINPIPEGIPQEAIEAATAEAFEKIGAAHHRVDTSRNAAMHETDTIDYIILLKGDVSLILDEEEVKLKPHDVVVQRRTNHAWVNHGTEPALLIAVLIDSSLV
;
A
#
# COMPACT_ATOMS: atom_id res chain seq x y z
N GLY A 1 -2.83 9.23 -7.08
CA GLY A 1 -3.19 7.99 -6.42
C GLY A 1 -3.80 8.21 -5.05
N GLY A 2 -4.21 7.17 -4.40
CA GLY A 2 -4.78 7.28 -3.07
C GLY A 2 -5.12 5.93 -2.48
N LEU A 3 -5.45 5.98 -1.20
CA LEU A 3 -5.95 4.85 -0.42
C LEU A 3 -7.43 5.07 -0.16
N PHE A 4 -8.23 4.03 -0.37
CA PHE A 4 -9.68 4.08 -0.17
C PHE A 4 -10.06 2.93 0.77
N GLU A 5 -10.23 3.23 2.06
CA GLU A 5 -10.54 2.24 3.08
C GLU A 5 -11.93 1.63 2.86
N ILE A 6 -12.00 0.31 2.95
CA ILE A 6 -13.26 -0.44 2.86
C ILE A 6 -13.64 -0.95 4.25
N TRP A 7 -12.70 -1.52 5.00
CA TRP A 7 -12.94 -2.06 6.32
C TRP A 7 -11.66 -2.13 7.14
N ASN A 8 -11.80 -2.11 8.46
CA ASN A 8 -10.70 -2.25 9.41
C ASN A 8 -11.15 -3.09 10.59
N THR A 9 -10.25 -3.92 11.10
CA THR A 9 -10.41 -4.58 12.40
C THR A 9 -9.24 -4.20 13.30
N ASP A 10 -9.45 -4.24 14.61
CA ASP A 10 -8.47 -3.81 15.60
C ASP A 10 -7.99 -4.93 16.54
N GLY A 11 -8.31 -6.18 16.20
CA GLY A 11 -7.93 -7.34 17.02
C GLY A 11 -8.85 -7.61 18.20
N SER A 12 -9.80 -6.72 18.49
CA SER A 12 -10.85 -6.99 19.47
C SER A 12 -11.91 -7.92 18.86
N GLY A 13 -12.81 -8.43 19.68
CA GLY A 13 -13.93 -9.21 19.20
C GLY A 13 -14.75 -8.45 18.15
N PHE A 14 -15.31 -9.17 17.20
CA PHE A 14 -16.07 -8.59 16.10
C PHE A 14 -17.57 -8.79 16.29
N ASP A 15 -18.30 -7.69 16.49
CA ASP A 15 -19.75 -7.70 16.55
C ASP A 15 -20.35 -7.55 15.15
N THR A 16 -20.80 -8.66 14.59
CA THR A 16 -21.38 -8.69 13.23
C THR A 16 -22.72 -7.95 13.13
N LYS A 17 -23.32 -7.58 14.26
CA LYS A 17 -24.58 -6.82 14.32
C LYS A 17 -24.37 -5.32 14.45
N SER A 18 -23.13 -4.88 14.68
CA SER A 18 -22.81 -3.47 14.77
C SER A 18 -23.07 -2.77 13.43
N LYS A 19 -23.62 -1.57 13.50
CA LYS A 19 -23.84 -0.70 12.32
C LYS A 19 -22.74 0.33 12.17
N THR A 20 -21.67 0.27 12.96
CA THR A 20 -20.52 1.18 12.84
C THR A 20 -19.80 0.95 11.53
N ASP A 21 -19.57 2.02 10.77
CA ASP A 21 -18.74 1.98 9.56
C ASP A 21 -17.27 1.96 9.96
N ARG A 22 -16.63 0.83 9.78
CA ARG A 22 -15.23 0.63 10.13
C ARG A 22 -14.25 1.20 9.09
N ALA A 23 -14.76 1.78 8.01
CA ALA A 23 -13.96 2.54 7.05
C ALA A 23 -13.79 4.01 7.46
N ASP A 24 -14.67 4.52 8.32
CA ASP A 24 -14.66 5.91 8.78
C ASP A 24 -13.69 6.12 9.95
N ILE A 25 -12.41 5.99 9.64
CA ILE A 25 -11.30 6.21 10.56
C ILE A 25 -10.16 6.92 9.84
N ASP A 26 -9.22 7.47 10.59
CA ASP A 26 -8.02 8.07 10.00
C ASP A 26 -7.23 7.05 9.17
N ILE A 27 -6.77 7.48 8.01
CA ILE A 27 -6.02 6.60 7.11
C ILE A 27 -4.61 6.44 7.63
N LEU A 28 -4.26 5.20 8.00
CA LEU A 28 -2.91 4.79 8.33
C LEU A 28 -2.49 3.69 7.34
N LEU A 29 -1.20 3.65 6.97
CA LEU A 29 -0.72 2.63 6.03
C LEU A 29 -0.90 1.23 6.59
N SER A 30 -0.41 0.99 7.80
CA SER A 30 -0.46 -0.32 8.45
C SER A 30 -1.68 -0.49 9.33
N PRO A 31 -2.19 -1.72 9.48
CA PRO A 31 -3.17 -2.02 10.50
C PRO A 31 -2.57 -1.87 11.91
N VAL A 32 -3.42 -1.67 12.90
CA VAL A 32 -3.01 -1.75 14.30
C VAL A 32 -2.65 -3.20 14.65
N LYS A 33 -1.98 -3.39 15.79
CA LYS A 33 -1.58 -4.73 16.27
C LYS A 33 -2.80 -5.66 16.32
N SER A 34 -2.64 -6.86 15.77
CA SER A 34 -3.68 -7.89 15.62
C SER A 34 -4.87 -7.47 14.76
N GLY A 35 -4.76 -6.37 14.04
CA GLY A 35 -5.81 -5.86 13.17
C GLY A 35 -5.60 -6.20 11.70
N THR A 36 -6.59 -5.79 10.91
CA THR A 36 -6.55 -5.91 9.45
C THR A 36 -7.00 -4.62 8.81
N LYS A 37 -6.58 -4.42 7.56
CA LYS A 37 -7.13 -3.38 6.69
C LYS A 37 -7.56 -3.99 5.37
N PHE A 38 -8.69 -3.54 4.88
CA PHE A 38 -9.19 -3.89 3.57
C PHE A 38 -9.42 -2.61 2.79
N ARG A 39 -8.76 -2.45 1.64
CA ARG A 39 -8.76 -1.19 0.90
C ARG A 39 -8.59 -1.37 -0.59
N TYR A 40 -9.08 -0.38 -1.35
CA TYR A 40 -8.56 -0.12 -2.68
C TYR A 40 -7.36 0.82 -2.57
N PHE A 41 -6.43 0.69 -3.50
CA PHE A 41 -5.42 1.73 -3.71
C PHE A 41 -5.17 1.94 -5.20
N GLN A 42 -4.80 3.16 -5.52
CA GLN A 42 -4.62 3.62 -6.89
C GLN A 42 -3.19 4.08 -7.09
N ILE A 43 -2.57 3.61 -8.15
CA ILE A 43 -1.22 3.99 -8.53
C ILE A 43 -1.30 4.78 -9.84
N ASN A 44 -0.97 6.05 -9.77
CA ASN A 44 -0.93 6.93 -10.93
C ASN A 44 0.32 6.66 -11.78
N PRO A 45 0.26 6.94 -13.09
CA PRO A 45 1.43 6.93 -13.94
C PRO A 45 2.56 7.78 -13.37
N ILE A 46 3.80 7.43 -13.72
CA ILE A 46 4.98 8.22 -13.32
C ILE A 46 4.84 9.63 -13.87
N PRO A 47 4.95 10.68 -13.03
CA PRO A 47 4.85 12.06 -13.52
C PRO A 47 6.05 12.41 -14.39
N GLU A 48 5.79 13.09 -15.52
CA GLU A 48 6.82 13.57 -16.42
C GLU A 48 7.27 14.99 -16.05
N GLY A 49 8.53 15.30 -16.29
CA GLY A 49 9.08 16.64 -16.14
C GLY A 49 9.25 17.12 -14.71
N ILE A 50 9.07 16.24 -13.72
CA ILE A 50 9.26 16.58 -12.31
C ILE A 50 10.65 16.11 -11.87
N PRO A 51 11.48 16.99 -11.28
CA PRO A 51 12.79 16.58 -10.74
C PRO A 51 12.68 15.48 -9.71
N GLN A 52 13.63 14.54 -9.71
CA GLN A 52 13.66 13.43 -8.77
C GLN A 52 13.62 13.89 -7.32
N GLU A 53 14.29 14.97 -7.00
CA GLU A 53 14.29 15.57 -5.64
C GLU A 53 12.89 15.97 -5.20
N ALA A 54 12.09 16.54 -6.11
CA ALA A 54 10.71 16.91 -5.81
C ALA A 54 9.82 15.68 -5.62
N ILE A 55 10.04 14.62 -6.39
CA ILE A 55 9.33 13.34 -6.23
C ILE A 55 9.64 12.74 -4.87
N GLU A 56 10.90 12.72 -4.47
CA GLU A 56 11.33 12.19 -3.16
C GLU A 56 10.72 12.97 -2.00
N ALA A 57 10.73 14.30 -2.07
CA ALA A 57 10.15 15.16 -1.04
C ALA A 57 8.64 14.95 -0.91
N ALA A 58 7.93 14.91 -2.04
CA ALA A 58 6.48 14.69 -2.06
C ALA A 58 6.11 13.29 -1.54
N THR A 59 6.89 12.28 -1.89
CA THR A 59 6.69 10.91 -1.44
C THR A 59 6.91 10.80 0.07
N ALA A 60 7.97 11.41 0.59
CA ALA A 60 8.24 11.43 2.03
C ALA A 60 7.10 12.09 2.81
N GLU A 61 6.58 13.21 2.32
CA GLU A 61 5.45 13.90 2.93
C GLU A 61 4.17 13.05 2.90
N ALA A 62 3.90 12.37 1.78
CA ALA A 62 2.75 11.51 1.65
C ALA A 62 2.78 10.35 2.65
N PHE A 63 3.94 9.70 2.83
CA PHE A 63 4.11 8.64 3.82
C PHE A 63 3.96 9.16 5.25
N GLU A 64 4.46 10.34 5.54
CA GLU A 64 4.30 10.94 6.87
C GLU A 64 2.83 11.18 7.22
N LYS A 65 2.04 11.66 6.27
CA LYS A 65 0.60 11.93 6.45
C LYS A 65 -0.22 10.68 6.83
N ILE A 66 0.22 9.51 6.41
CA ILE A 66 -0.44 8.24 6.74
C ILE A 66 0.29 7.45 7.83
N GLY A 67 1.14 8.12 8.61
CA GLY A 67 1.85 7.54 9.74
C GLY A 67 2.87 6.48 9.34
N ALA A 68 3.44 6.56 8.14
CA ALA A 68 4.24 5.50 7.56
C ALA A 68 5.71 5.90 7.27
N ALA A 69 6.16 7.05 7.73
CA ALA A 69 7.54 7.50 7.49
C ALA A 69 8.58 6.45 7.94
N HIS A 70 8.33 5.78 9.05
CA HIS A 70 9.24 4.77 9.61
C HIS A 70 9.24 3.44 8.83
N HIS A 71 8.30 3.25 7.91
CA HIS A 71 8.29 2.07 7.04
C HIS A 71 9.21 2.21 5.83
N ARG A 72 9.74 3.41 5.58
CA ARG A 72 10.68 3.67 4.47
C ARG A 72 12.11 3.35 4.93
N VAL A 73 12.50 2.08 4.85
CA VAL A 73 13.79 1.59 5.37
C VAL A 73 14.93 1.65 4.36
N ASP A 74 14.68 1.35 3.10
CA ASP A 74 15.65 1.46 2.00
C ASP A 74 14.93 1.94 0.74
N THR A 75 15.19 3.18 0.33
CA THR A 75 14.56 3.84 -0.81
C THR A 75 15.51 3.97 -2.00
N SER A 76 16.64 3.24 -2.00
CA SER A 76 17.66 3.38 -3.05
C SER A 76 17.17 3.06 -4.46
N ARG A 77 16.26 2.12 -4.63
CA ARG A 77 15.68 1.75 -5.92
C ARG A 77 14.48 2.58 -6.33
N ASN A 78 13.69 3.06 -5.35
CA ASN A 78 12.52 3.88 -5.61
C ASN A 78 12.15 4.64 -4.34
N ALA A 79 11.74 5.90 -4.47
CA ALA A 79 11.38 6.75 -3.35
C ALA A 79 10.20 6.22 -2.54
N ALA A 80 9.31 5.44 -3.15
CA ALA A 80 8.13 4.86 -2.51
C ALA A 80 8.38 3.47 -1.90
N MET A 81 9.61 2.99 -1.89
CA MET A 81 9.94 1.72 -1.22
C MET A 81 9.59 1.79 0.26
N HIS A 82 8.93 0.76 0.75
CA HIS A 82 8.52 0.65 2.15
C HIS A 82 8.34 -0.81 2.55
N GLU A 83 8.43 -1.04 3.86
CA GLU A 83 8.28 -2.36 4.46
C GLU A 83 7.33 -2.25 5.66
N THR A 84 6.37 -3.15 5.73
CA THR A 84 5.41 -3.22 6.83
C THR A 84 5.44 -4.61 7.46
N ASP A 85 5.14 -4.68 8.77
CA ASP A 85 5.05 -5.95 9.51
C ASP A 85 3.71 -6.64 9.25
N THR A 86 3.40 -6.86 7.97
CA THR A 86 2.12 -7.42 7.54
C THR A 86 2.30 -8.52 6.51
N ILE A 87 1.26 -9.34 6.39
CA ILE A 87 1.04 -10.18 5.21
C ILE A 87 -0.08 -9.50 4.43
N ASP A 88 0.19 -9.22 3.17
CA ASP A 88 -0.76 -8.53 2.30
C ASP A 88 -1.23 -9.46 1.19
N TYR A 89 -2.55 -9.53 1.00
CA TYR A 89 -3.17 -10.17 -0.17
C TYR A 89 -3.61 -9.07 -1.12
N ILE A 90 -3.02 -9.04 -2.31
CA ILE A 90 -3.18 -7.92 -3.25
C ILE A 90 -3.59 -8.47 -4.61
N ILE A 91 -4.57 -7.82 -5.22
CA ILE A 91 -5.06 -8.17 -6.56
C ILE A 91 -5.06 -6.92 -7.42
N LEU A 92 -4.42 -6.99 -8.58
CA LEU A 92 -4.56 -5.94 -9.60
C LEU A 92 -5.90 -6.09 -10.29
N LEU A 93 -6.74 -5.06 -10.23
CA LEU A 93 -8.07 -5.06 -10.83
C LEU A 93 -8.08 -4.43 -12.21
N LYS A 94 -7.30 -3.36 -12.41
CA LYS A 94 -7.31 -2.58 -13.66
C LYS A 94 -5.99 -1.86 -13.85
N GLY A 95 -5.55 -1.79 -15.10
CA GLY A 95 -4.37 -1.04 -15.50
C GLY A 95 -3.10 -1.87 -15.51
N ASP A 96 -1.98 -1.18 -15.64
CA ASP A 96 -0.64 -1.77 -15.67
C ASP A 96 0.13 -1.30 -14.44
N VAL A 97 0.73 -2.22 -13.72
CA VAL A 97 1.55 -1.88 -12.56
C VAL A 97 2.70 -2.87 -12.43
N SER A 98 3.83 -2.38 -11.98
CA SER A 98 4.98 -3.21 -11.62
C SER A 98 5.21 -3.15 -10.13
N LEU A 99 5.56 -4.28 -9.54
CA LEU A 99 6.01 -4.39 -8.17
C LEU A 99 7.54 -4.35 -8.16
N ILE A 100 8.10 -3.34 -7.52
CA ILE A 100 9.55 -3.19 -7.35
C ILE A 100 9.94 -3.85 -6.03
N LEU A 101 10.86 -4.79 -6.09
CA LEU A 101 11.46 -5.46 -4.94
C LEU A 101 12.96 -5.08 -4.86
N ASP A 102 13.66 -5.53 -3.82
CA ASP A 102 15.07 -5.17 -3.64
C ASP A 102 15.96 -5.59 -4.83
N GLU A 103 15.66 -6.71 -5.46
CA GLU A 103 16.50 -7.27 -6.53
C GLU A 103 15.78 -7.44 -7.87
N GLU A 104 14.47 -7.24 -7.93
CA GLU A 104 13.70 -7.48 -9.15
C GLU A 104 12.51 -6.53 -9.30
N GLU A 105 11.97 -6.50 -10.51
CA GLU A 105 10.74 -5.80 -10.86
C GLU A 105 9.81 -6.81 -11.54
N VAL A 106 8.60 -6.94 -11.01
CA VAL A 106 7.60 -7.89 -11.50
C VAL A 106 6.44 -7.14 -12.12
N LYS A 107 6.20 -7.34 -13.42
CA LYS A 107 5.01 -6.78 -14.09
C LYS A 107 3.79 -7.60 -13.78
N LEU A 108 2.72 -6.93 -13.37
CA LEU A 108 1.44 -7.55 -13.10
C LEU A 108 0.44 -7.26 -14.20
N LYS A 109 -0.46 -8.21 -14.41
CA LYS A 109 -1.63 -8.08 -15.28
C LYS A 109 -2.88 -8.07 -14.42
N PRO A 110 -4.01 -7.49 -14.90
CA PRO A 110 -5.27 -7.58 -14.18
C PRO A 110 -5.60 -9.02 -13.78
N HIS A 111 -6.06 -9.14 -12.54
CA HIS A 111 -6.40 -10.40 -11.85
C HIS A 111 -5.20 -11.19 -11.32
N ASP A 112 -3.97 -10.73 -11.55
CA ASP A 112 -2.81 -11.31 -10.86
C ASP A 112 -2.92 -11.05 -9.37
N VAL A 113 -2.53 -12.04 -8.58
CA VAL A 113 -2.56 -12.01 -7.11
C VAL A 113 -1.14 -12.00 -6.57
N VAL A 114 -0.90 -11.11 -5.63
CA VAL A 114 0.38 -11.03 -4.90
C VAL A 114 0.12 -11.34 -3.43
N VAL A 115 0.90 -12.25 -2.88
CA VAL A 115 1.00 -12.43 -1.42
C VAL A 115 2.33 -11.82 -0.99
N GLN A 116 2.26 -10.72 -0.25
CA GLN A 116 3.44 -9.97 0.17
C GLN A 116 3.72 -10.20 1.65
N ARG A 117 4.92 -10.69 1.95
CA ARG A 117 5.32 -11.09 3.30
C ARG A 117 6.47 -10.23 3.80
N ARG A 118 6.15 -9.04 4.32
CA ARG A 118 7.14 -8.13 4.94
C ARG A 118 8.31 -7.78 4.01
N THR A 119 8.08 -7.70 2.71
CA THR A 119 9.11 -7.32 1.75
C THR A 119 9.18 -5.82 1.55
N ASN A 120 10.39 -5.29 1.42
CA ASN A 120 10.60 -3.91 0.99
C ASN A 120 10.16 -3.79 -0.48
N HIS A 121 9.22 -2.90 -0.77
CA HIS A 121 8.59 -2.84 -2.09
C HIS A 121 8.09 -1.45 -2.43
N ALA A 122 7.86 -1.25 -3.71
CA ALA A 122 7.14 -0.11 -4.25
C ALA A 122 6.28 -0.55 -5.44
N TRP A 123 5.24 0.22 -5.69
CA TRP A 123 4.38 0.03 -6.85
C TRP A 123 4.67 1.13 -7.87
N VAL A 124 4.86 0.77 -9.13
CA VAL A 124 5.16 1.71 -10.21
C VAL A 124 4.26 1.46 -11.38
N ASN A 125 3.64 2.52 -11.88
CA ASN A 125 2.80 2.48 -13.07
C ASN A 125 3.56 3.09 -14.26
N HIS A 126 4.04 2.23 -15.16
CA HIS A 126 4.71 2.65 -16.38
C HIS A 126 3.73 2.96 -17.53
N GLY A 127 2.43 2.80 -17.28
CA GLY A 127 1.38 3.06 -18.26
C GLY A 127 0.97 4.53 -18.32
N THR A 128 -0.16 4.79 -18.95
CA THR A 128 -0.72 6.14 -19.14
C THR A 128 -2.00 6.39 -18.33
N GLU A 129 -2.60 5.34 -17.79
CA GLU A 129 -3.83 5.40 -17.02
C GLU A 129 -3.60 4.94 -15.59
N PRO A 130 -4.34 5.45 -14.61
CA PRO A 130 -4.24 4.96 -13.24
C PRO A 130 -4.51 3.46 -13.13
N ALA A 131 -3.74 2.77 -12.31
CA ALA A 131 -3.98 1.36 -11.97
C ALA A 131 -4.76 1.26 -10.67
N LEU A 132 -5.67 0.30 -10.58
CA LEU A 132 -6.50 0.05 -9.39
C LEU A 132 -6.19 -1.34 -8.84
N LEU A 133 -5.88 -1.38 -7.56
CA LEU A 133 -5.61 -2.61 -6.82
C LEU A 133 -6.54 -2.70 -5.61
N ILE A 134 -6.78 -3.91 -5.14
CA ILE A 134 -7.48 -4.17 -3.88
C ILE A 134 -6.56 -5.00 -2.98
N ALA A 135 -6.54 -4.70 -1.71
CA ALA A 135 -5.63 -5.35 -0.77
C ALA A 135 -6.28 -5.61 0.57
N VAL A 136 -5.89 -6.73 1.17
CA VAL A 136 -6.11 -7.04 2.58
C VAL A 136 -4.74 -7.06 3.24
N LEU A 137 -4.56 -6.23 4.27
CA LEU A 137 -3.34 -6.19 5.08
C LEU A 137 -3.64 -6.80 6.45
N ILE A 138 -2.83 -7.77 6.83
CA ILE A 138 -3.01 -8.51 8.09
C ILE A 138 -1.80 -8.24 8.97
N ASP A 139 -2.01 -7.67 10.15
CA ASP A 139 -0.91 -7.47 11.08
C ASP A 139 -0.24 -8.79 11.42
N SER A 140 1.06 -8.84 11.21
CA SER A 140 1.91 -10.02 11.47
C SER A 140 3.13 -9.62 12.30
N SER A 141 3.00 -8.53 13.05
CA SER A 141 4.05 -8.08 13.94
C SER A 141 4.28 -9.12 15.04
N LEU A 142 5.54 -9.44 15.24
CA LEU A 142 5.96 -10.27 16.38
C LEU A 142 5.89 -9.43 17.65
N VAL A 143 5.47 -10.05 18.71
CA VAL A 143 5.32 -9.39 20.02
C VAL A 143 6.68 -8.98 20.59
#